data_64ae19f7da657f0ce7d0acb1d3d76b7a
#
_entry.id   64ae19f7da657f0ce7d0acb1d3d76b7a
#
_cell.length_a   1.000
_cell.length_b   1.000
_cell.length_c   1.000
_cell.angle_alpha   90.00
_cell.angle_beta   90.00
_cell.angle_gamma   90.00
#
_symmetry.space_group_name_H-M   'P 1'
#
loop_
_entity.id
_entity.type
_entity.pdbx_description
1 polymer ?
#
loop_
_entity_poly.entity_id
_entity_poly.type
_entity_poly.pdbx_seq_one_letter_code
_entity_poly.pdbx_strand_id
1 'polypeptide(L)'
;EDTLSALICGSRSPVVASTERAETCTMIIAGDHVFIIDVGDGSVNNLRNWGVPFDQIKAVLITHLHSDHISDLADLHLMTWASKPLSEKGKLYVYGPLGIDAVTSGFELSYKLDYIYRNRHHGDEIMPLNSAGYIPKVFNEGNILKFSDSELEIRPFSVMHSPAEPSFGLRFDYKGRSVVISGDTIPSDNVVKFASNADVLIHEAQSNYLVDLARDELERNENFLSKIMTDIKTYHTTPKDAARIAKKAEVKHLILNHLSPSPDGYVAKKFFSRGLNDTFEDWTIAEDS
;
A
#
# COMPACT_ATOMS: atom_id res chain seq x y z
N GLU A 1 -12.57 18.65 -4.76
CA GLU A 1 -11.51 19.66 -4.90
C GLU A 1 -10.43 19.14 -5.85
N ASP A 2 -9.87 20.05 -6.65
CA ASP A 2 -8.89 19.75 -7.69
C ASP A 2 -7.47 19.62 -7.10
N THR A 3 -7.28 18.62 -6.24
CA THR A 3 -6.07 18.38 -5.45
C THR A 3 -5.54 16.97 -5.64
N LEU A 4 -4.27 16.76 -5.31
CA LEU A 4 -3.67 15.44 -5.09
C LEU A 4 -3.55 15.22 -3.60
N SER A 5 -4.24 14.21 -3.08
CA SER A 5 -4.24 13.87 -1.65
C SER A 5 -3.84 12.40 -1.45
N ALA A 6 -3.16 12.14 -0.35
CA ALA A 6 -2.81 10.79 0.09
C ALA A 6 -3.31 10.59 1.52
N LEU A 7 -4.01 9.48 1.77
CA LEU A 7 -4.49 9.06 3.08
C LEU A 7 -3.96 7.66 3.36
N ILE A 8 -3.50 7.43 4.58
CA ILE A 8 -2.97 6.11 4.97
C ILE A 8 -4.10 5.28 5.57
N CYS A 9 -4.57 4.27 4.84
CA CYS A 9 -5.64 3.37 5.27
C CYS A 9 -5.13 2.10 5.99
N GLY A 10 -3.81 1.91 6.03
CA GLY A 10 -3.13 0.89 6.79
C GLY A 10 -1.64 1.18 6.84
N SER A 11 -1.08 1.22 8.03
CA SER A 11 0.29 1.72 8.25
C SER A 11 1.26 0.69 8.83
N ARG A 12 0.80 -0.53 9.19
CA ARG A 12 1.68 -1.55 9.77
C ARG A 12 2.17 -2.58 8.76
N SER A 13 3.30 -3.19 9.07
CA SER A 13 3.76 -4.47 8.50
C SER A 13 3.08 -5.66 9.20
N PRO A 14 3.16 -6.91 8.68
CA PRO A 14 2.50 -8.08 9.26
C PRO A 14 3.20 -8.62 10.52
N VAL A 15 4.41 -8.15 10.83
CA VAL A 15 5.32 -8.78 11.81
C VAL A 15 4.78 -8.78 13.25
N VAL A 16 4.13 -7.71 13.66
CA VAL A 16 3.53 -7.60 15.00
C VAL A 16 2.10 -7.11 14.85
N ALA A 17 1.16 -7.85 15.45
CA ALA A 17 -0.23 -7.46 15.46
C ALA A 17 -0.41 -6.11 16.20
N SER A 18 -1.28 -5.26 15.68
CA SER A 18 -1.73 -4.02 16.32
C SER A 18 -3.25 -3.99 16.30
N THR A 19 -3.84 -3.47 17.34
CA THR A 19 -5.29 -3.19 17.40
C THR A 19 -5.63 -1.79 16.87
N GLU A 20 -4.63 -0.96 16.65
CA GLU A 20 -4.78 0.44 16.23
C GLU A 20 -4.49 0.65 14.75
N ARG A 21 -3.85 -0.32 14.08
CA ARG A 21 -3.34 -0.19 12.72
C ARG A 21 -3.69 -1.38 11.85
N ALA A 22 -4.20 -1.13 10.66
CA ALA A 22 -4.33 -2.10 9.59
C ALA A 22 -2.98 -2.35 8.87
N GLU A 23 -2.88 -3.44 8.13
CA GLU A 23 -1.77 -3.68 7.21
C GLU A 23 -1.80 -2.70 6.05
N THR A 24 -0.70 -2.67 5.30
CA THR A 24 -0.38 -1.57 4.38
C THR A 24 -1.49 -1.25 3.38
N CYS A 25 -1.85 0.01 3.35
CA CYS A 25 -2.81 0.57 2.40
C CYS A 25 -2.62 2.09 2.31
N THR A 26 -2.58 2.61 1.10
CA THR A 26 -2.61 4.05 0.84
C THR A 26 -3.70 4.38 -0.16
N MET A 27 -4.57 5.34 0.17
CA MET A 27 -5.56 5.88 -0.77
C MET A 27 -5.02 7.16 -1.41
N ILE A 28 -5.01 7.23 -2.73
CA ILE A 28 -4.68 8.43 -3.50
C ILE A 28 -5.94 9.00 -4.13
N ILE A 29 -6.16 10.28 -3.93
CA ILE A 29 -7.26 11.04 -4.55
C ILE A 29 -6.66 12.09 -5.47
N ALA A 30 -7.00 12.05 -6.77
CA ALA A 30 -6.59 13.02 -7.77
C ALA A 30 -7.85 13.58 -8.48
N GLY A 31 -8.28 14.77 -8.07
CA GLY A 31 -9.60 15.29 -8.46
C GLY A 31 -10.72 14.36 -8.00
N ASP A 32 -11.51 13.85 -8.95
CA ASP A 32 -12.64 12.94 -8.69
C ASP A 32 -12.24 11.44 -8.79
N HIS A 33 -10.96 11.13 -8.94
CA HIS A 33 -10.47 9.77 -9.09
C HIS A 33 -9.86 9.25 -7.79
N VAL A 34 -10.30 8.07 -7.35
CA VAL A 34 -9.79 7.39 -6.17
C VAL A 34 -9.02 6.14 -6.60
N PHE A 35 -7.82 5.98 -6.07
CA PHE A 35 -6.96 4.81 -6.27
C PHE A 35 -6.57 4.24 -4.92
N ILE A 36 -6.56 2.92 -4.81
CA ILE A 36 -6.07 2.22 -3.61
C ILE A 36 -4.73 1.56 -3.96
N ILE A 37 -3.73 1.82 -3.16
CA ILE A 37 -2.38 1.27 -3.31
C ILE A 37 -2.15 0.31 -2.17
N ASP A 38 -2.00 -0.97 -2.52
CA ASP A 38 -2.00 -2.10 -1.62
C ASP A 38 -3.29 -2.21 -0.79
N VAL A 39 -3.63 -3.42 -0.36
CA VAL A 39 -4.87 -3.71 0.36
C VAL A 39 -4.60 -4.79 1.40
N GLY A 40 -3.92 -4.43 2.48
CA GLY A 40 -3.59 -5.31 3.58
C GLY A 40 -4.76 -5.52 4.55
N ASP A 41 -4.60 -6.49 5.45
CA ASP A 41 -5.63 -6.90 6.41
C ASP A 41 -6.12 -5.73 7.28
N GLY A 42 -7.44 -5.57 7.36
CA GLY A 42 -8.12 -4.53 8.12
C GLY A 42 -8.25 -3.17 7.40
N SER A 43 -7.57 -2.97 6.28
CA SER A 43 -7.55 -1.69 5.57
C SER A 43 -8.91 -1.31 4.98
N VAL A 44 -9.65 -2.28 4.45
CA VAL A 44 -11.01 -2.03 3.92
C VAL A 44 -11.99 -1.66 5.03
N ASN A 45 -11.80 -2.14 6.26
CA ASN A 45 -12.61 -1.71 7.39
C ASN A 45 -12.38 -0.22 7.71
N ASN A 46 -11.14 0.27 7.62
CA ASN A 46 -10.83 1.69 7.78
C ASN A 46 -11.53 2.52 6.69
N LEU A 47 -11.40 2.14 5.42
CA LEU A 47 -12.09 2.81 4.31
C LEU A 47 -13.61 2.87 4.50
N ARG A 48 -14.22 1.78 5.00
CA ARG A 48 -15.67 1.74 5.32
C ARG A 48 -16.05 2.68 6.45
N ASN A 49 -15.25 2.67 7.53
CA ASN A 49 -15.50 3.51 8.71
C ASN A 49 -15.38 5.01 8.37
N TRP A 50 -14.52 5.36 7.42
CA TRP A 50 -14.38 6.75 6.94
C TRP A 50 -15.43 7.16 5.92
N GLY A 51 -16.29 6.22 5.47
CA GLY A 51 -17.32 6.50 4.47
C GLY A 51 -16.76 6.78 3.09
N VAL A 52 -15.66 6.12 2.71
CA VAL A 52 -15.05 6.29 1.39
C VAL A 52 -16.06 5.90 0.29
N PRO A 53 -16.20 6.70 -0.77
CA PRO A 53 -17.10 6.39 -1.89
C PRO A 53 -16.50 5.28 -2.77
N PHE A 54 -16.81 4.02 -2.46
CA PHE A 54 -16.29 2.84 -3.17
C PHE A 54 -16.66 2.81 -4.66
N ASP A 55 -17.75 3.44 -5.06
CA ASP A 55 -18.17 3.62 -6.45
C ASP A 55 -17.17 4.48 -7.26
N GLN A 56 -16.45 5.39 -6.60
CA GLN A 56 -15.45 6.25 -7.24
C GLN A 56 -14.07 5.60 -7.38
N ILE A 57 -13.85 4.42 -6.79
CA ILE A 57 -12.57 3.72 -6.92
C ILE A 57 -12.39 3.27 -8.37
N LYS A 58 -11.37 3.83 -9.02
CA LYS A 58 -11.01 3.57 -10.43
C LYS A 58 -10.19 2.30 -10.59
N ALA A 59 -9.22 2.10 -9.70
CA ALA A 59 -8.33 0.94 -9.73
C ALA A 59 -7.65 0.70 -8.37
N VAL A 60 -7.16 -0.53 -8.22
CA VAL A 60 -6.19 -0.92 -7.21
C VAL A 60 -4.82 -1.06 -7.86
N LEU A 61 -3.76 -0.61 -7.20
CA LEU A 61 -2.38 -0.79 -7.63
C LEU A 61 -1.62 -1.55 -6.54
N ILE A 62 -1.09 -2.71 -6.88
CA ILE A 62 -0.36 -3.59 -5.96
C ILE A 62 1.14 -3.44 -6.22
N THR A 63 1.90 -3.09 -5.19
CA THR A 63 3.35 -2.88 -5.28
C THR A 63 4.11 -4.19 -5.47
N HIS A 64 3.75 -5.22 -4.70
CA HIS A 64 4.27 -6.59 -4.80
C HIS A 64 3.27 -7.59 -4.19
N LEU A 65 3.57 -8.90 -4.27
CA LEU A 65 2.57 -9.94 -4.01
C LEU A 65 2.68 -10.61 -2.62
N HIS A 66 3.25 -9.94 -1.61
CA HIS A 66 3.12 -10.44 -0.24
C HIS A 66 1.67 -10.31 0.25
N SER A 67 1.30 -11.17 1.20
CA SER A 67 -0.09 -11.28 1.69
C SER A 67 -0.59 -10.01 2.36
N ASP A 68 0.24 -9.29 3.07
CA ASP A 68 -0.06 -8.04 3.76
C ASP A 68 -0.26 -6.83 2.82
N HIS A 69 -0.11 -7.06 1.51
CA HIS A 69 -0.41 -6.08 0.45
C HIS A 69 -1.67 -6.44 -0.36
N ILE A 70 -2.24 -7.66 -0.19
CA ILE A 70 -3.33 -8.16 -1.04
C ILE A 70 -4.48 -8.81 -0.26
N SER A 71 -4.38 -9.01 1.05
CA SER A 71 -5.30 -9.86 1.84
C SER A 71 -6.75 -9.37 1.81
N ASP A 72 -7.02 -8.06 1.85
CA ASP A 72 -8.36 -7.47 1.82
C ASP A 72 -8.90 -7.21 0.39
N LEU A 73 -8.21 -7.69 -0.66
CA LEU A 73 -8.63 -7.44 -2.05
C LEU A 73 -10.05 -7.93 -2.35
N ALA A 74 -10.47 -9.04 -1.73
CA ALA A 74 -11.83 -9.56 -1.91
C ALA A 74 -12.88 -8.67 -1.24
N ASP A 75 -12.59 -8.14 -0.06
CA ASP A 75 -13.48 -7.22 0.64
C ASP A 75 -13.62 -5.90 -0.10
N LEU A 76 -12.51 -5.37 -0.62
CA LEU A 76 -12.53 -4.18 -1.48
C LEU A 76 -13.36 -4.40 -2.74
N HIS A 77 -13.18 -5.55 -3.41
CA HIS A 77 -13.97 -5.92 -4.57
C HIS A 77 -15.48 -5.96 -4.25
N LEU A 78 -15.86 -6.60 -3.15
CA LEU A 78 -17.25 -6.66 -2.74
C LEU A 78 -17.87 -5.27 -2.59
N MET A 79 -17.15 -4.37 -1.94
CA MET A 79 -17.62 -2.99 -1.71
C MET A 79 -17.76 -2.21 -3.03
N THR A 80 -16.77 -2.31 -3.93
CA THR A 80 -16.84 -1.64 -5.25
C THR A 80 -17.93 -2.22 -6.13
N TRP A 81 -18.10 -3.55 -6.14
CA TRP A 81 -19.11 -4.23 -6.94
C TRP A 81 -20.53 -3.88 -6.47
N ALA A 82 -20.76 -3.83 -5.15
CA ALA A 82 -22.05 -3.47 -4.59
C ALA A 82 -22.41 -1.99 -4.80
N SER A 83 -21.43 -1.08 -4.65
CA SER A 83 -21.69 0.37 -4.59
C SER A 83 -21.89 1.04 -5.94
N LYS A 84 -21.26 0.54 -7.02
CA LYS A 84 -21.37 1.17 -8.35
C LYS A 84 -22.81 1.16 -8.88
N PRO A 85 -23.29 2.27 -9.48
CA PRO A 85 -24.56 2.27 -10.19
C PRO A 85 -24.54 1.32 -11.40
N LEU A 86 -25.69 0.81 -11.82
CA LEU A 86 -25.77 -0.20 -12.90
C LEU A 86 -25.12 0.27 -14.20
N SER A 87 -25.23 1.55 -14.54
CA SER A 87 -24.62 2.14 -15.73
C SER A 87 -23.07 2.15 -15.73
N GLU A 88 -22.46 2.01 -14.55
CA GLU A 88 -21.01 2.04 -14.34
C GLU A 88 -20.47 0.69 -13.82
N LYS A 89 -21.34 -0.33 -13.71
CA LYS A 89 -20.94 -1.66 -13.27
C LYS A 89 -19.90 -2.25 -14.21
N GLY A 90 -18.80 -2.69 -13.62
CA GLY A 90 -17.72 -3.38 -14.30
C GLY A 90 -16.81 -4.04 -13.28
N LYS A 91 -15.97 -4.96 -13.78
CA LYS A 91 -14.97 -5.62 -12.95
C LYS A 91 -13.96 -4.60 -12.42
N LEU A 92 -13.39 -4.87 -11.25
CA LEU A 92 -12.39 -4.02 -10.62
C LEU A 92 -11.04 -4.13 -11.36
N TYR A 93 -10.50 -3.01 -11.81
CA TYR A 93 -9.15 -2.98 -12.36
C TYR A 93 -8.12 -3.14 -11.25
N VAL A 94 -7.23 -4.11 -11.41
CA VAL A 94 -6.12 -4.37 -10.49
C VAL A 94 -4.81 -4.35 -11.28
N TYR A 95 -4.04 -3.30 -11.07
CA TYR A 95 -2.70 -3.16 -11.63
C TYR A 95 -1.68 -3.75 -10.66
N GLY A 96 -0.67 -4.44 -11.15
CA GLY A 96 0.35 -5.02 -10.28
C GLY A 96 1.53 -5.61 -11.06
N PRO A 97 2.48 -6.22 -10.35
CA PRO A 97 3.61 -6.91 -10.95
C PRO A 97 3.17 -8.18 -11.69
N LEU A 98 4.13 -8.79 -12.39
CA LEU A 98 3.94 -10.13 -12.97
C LEU A 98 3.44 -11.12 -11.91
N GLY A 99 2.35 -11.84 -12.19
CA GLY A 99 1.68 -12.74 -11.26
C GLY A 99 0.37 -12.19 -10.69
N ILE A 100 0.04 -10.91 -10.91
CA ILE A 100 -1.21 -10.31 -10.44
C ILE A 100 -2.45 -11.00 -11.04
N ASP A 101 -2.33 -11.56 -12.23
CA ASP A 101 -3.36 -12.36 -12.88
C ASP A 101 -3.64 -13.67 -12.14
N ALA A 102 -2.61 -14.33 -11.60
CA ALA A 102 -2.78 -15.53 -10.77
C ALA A 102 -3.45 -15.18 -9.44
N VAL A 103 -3.07 -14.07 -8.79
CA VAL A 103 -3.68 -13.59 -7.56
C VAL A 103 -5.17 -13.32 -7.77
N THR A 104 -5.53 -12.51 -8.75
CA THR A 104 -6.94 -12.16 -9.03
C THR A 104 -7.76 -13.37 -9.42
N SER A 105 -7.22 -14.29 -10.22
CA SER A 105 -7.89 -15.55 -10.58
C SER A 105 -8.11 -16.45 -9.35
N GLY A 106 -7.15 -16.49 -8.42
CA GLY A 106 -7.28 -17.19 -7.15
C GLY A 106 -8.42 -16.65 -6.30
N PHE A 107 -8.53 -15.33 -6.16
CA PHE A 107 -9.65 -14.69 -5.47
C PHE A 107 -10.99 -14.95 -6.18
N GLU A 108 -11.06 -14.81 -7.51
CA GLU A 108 -12.29 -15.13 -8.26
C GLU A 108 -12.75 -16.57 -8.03
N LEU A 109 -11.81 -17.53 -8.02
CA LEU A 109 -12.12 -18.93 -7.76
C LEU A 109 -12.64 -19.14 -6.34
N SER A 110 -11.98 -18.55 -5.34
CA SER A 110 -12.33 -18.68 -3.92
C SER A 110 -13.72 -18.10 -3.61
N TYR A 111 -14.06 -16.97 -4.23
CA TYR A 111 -15.34 -16.26 -4.00
C TYR A 111 -16.42 -16.55 -5.04
N LYS A 112 -16.20 -17.49 -5.95
CA LYS A 112 -17.14 -17.82 -7.03
C LYS A 112 -18.57 -18.11 -6.54
N LEU A 113 -18.71 -18.86 -5.45
CA LEU A 113 -20.04 -19.18 -4.87
C LEU A 113 -20.67 -17.97 -4.20
N ASP A 114 -19.87 -17.12 -3.53
CA ASP A 114 -20.36 -15.88 -2.93
C ASP A 114 -20.95 -14.95 -4.00
N TYR A 115 -20.28 -14.79 -5.15
CA TYR A 115 -20.81 -14.00 -6.26
C TYR A 115 -22.17 -14.52 -6.74
N ILE A 116 -22.31 -15.85 -6.91
CA ILE A 116 -23.56 -16.47 -7.31
C ILE A 116 -24.65 -16.26 -6.27
N TYR A 117 -24.34 -16.41 -4.99
CA TYR A 117 -25.32 -16.25 -3.91
C TYR A 117 -25.79 -14.80 -3.79
N ARG A 118 -24.88 -13.82 -3.86
CA ARG A 118 -25.24 -12.40 -3.80
C ARG A 118 -26.06 -11.97 -5.02
N ASN A 119 -25.69 -12.41 -6.23
CA ASN A 119 -26.52 -12.17 -7.41
C ASN A 119 -27.94 -12.76 -7.25
N ARG A 120 -28.06 -13.98 -6.72
CA ARG A 120 -29.40 -14.59 -6.48
C ARG A 120 -30.22 -13.86 -5.42
N HIS A 121 -29.56 -13.26 -4.42
CA HIS A 121 -30.22 -12.46 -3.40
C HIS A 121 -30.68 -11.09 -3.91
N HIS A 122 -29.85 -10.44 -4.74
CA HIS A 122 -30.01 -9.02 -5.08
C HIS A 122 -30.35 -8.76 -6.54
N GLY A 123 -30.24 -9.78 -7.41
CA GLY A 123 -30.51 -9.69 -8.85
C GLY A 123 -29.45 -8.96 -9.67
N ASP A 124 -29.63 -8.99 -10.99
CA ASP A 124 -28.73 -8.34 -11.92
C ASP A 124 -28.82 -6.80 -11.88
N GLU A 125 -29.84 -6.26 -11.27
CA GLU A 125 -30.01 -4.82 -11.08
C GLU A 125 -29.03 -4.25 -10.06
N ILE A 126 -28.61 -5.06 -9.07
CA ILE A 126 -27.72 -4.63 -7.99
C ILE A 126 -26.36 -5.28 -8.13
N MET A 127 -26.28 -6.59 -8.36
CA MET A 127 -25.04 -7.37 -8.36
C MET A 127 -24.96 -8.30 -9.59
N PRO A 128 -24.85 -7.76 -10.82
CA PRO A 128 -24.78 -8.56 -12.03
C PRO A 128 -23.48 -9.37 -12.10
N LEU A 129 -23.57 -10.68 -12.40
CA LEU A 129 -22.42 -11.60 -12.44
C LEU A 129 -21.35 -11.20 -13.47
N ASN A 130 -21.74 -10.56 -14.57
CA ASN A 130 -20.79 -10.14 -15.61
C ASN A 130 -19.85 -9.01 -15.17
N SER A 131 -20.17 -8.32 -14.09
CA SER A 131 -19.33 -7.27 -13.46
C SER A 131 -18.62 -7.73 -12.18
N ALA A 132 -18.85 -8.97 -11.74
CA ALA A 132 -18.10 -9.56 -10.63
C ALA A 132 -16.67 -9.94 -11.06
N GLY A 133 -15.71 -9.75 -10.16
CA GLY A 133 -14.31 -10.13 -10.36
C GLY A 133 -13.42 -8.97 -10.81
N TYR A 134 -12.28 -9.31 -11.40
CA TYR A 134 -11.18 -8.39 -11.62
C TYR A 134 -10.76 -8.30 -13.08
N ILE A 135 -10.10 -7.20 -13.44
CA ILE A 135 -9.36 -7.02 -14.69
C ILE A 135 -7.89 -6.78 -14.31
N PRO A 136 -7.07 -7.84 -14.28
CA PRO A 136 -5.65 -7.69 -14.00
C PRO A 136 -4.93 -6.95 -15.11
N LYS A 137 -4.00 -6.09 -14.75
CA LYS A 137 -3.11 -5.34 -15.63
C LYS A 137 -1.69 -5.39 -15.08
N VAL A 138 -0.80 -6.04 -15.78
CA VAL A 138 0.62 -6.04 -15.42
C VAL A 138 1.24 -4.71 -15.80
N PHE A 139 2.01 -4.11 -14.89
CA PHE A 139 2.86 -2.97 -15.19
C PHE A 139 4.34 -3.31 -15.04
N ASN A 140 5.18 -2.50 -15.65
CA ASN A 140 6.64 -2.60 -15.57
C ASN A 140 7.24 -1.20 -15.45
N GLU A 141 8.49 -1.12 -15.02
CA GLU A 141 9.24 0.14 -15.08
C GLU A 141 9.23 0.71 -16.51
N GLY A 142 9.07 2.01 -16.61
CA GLY A 142 8.94 2.72 -17.88
C GLY A 142 7.50 2.85 -18.38
N ASN A 143 6.54 2.14 -17.79
CA ASN A 143 5.13 2.40 -18.08
C ASN A 143 4.71 3.79 -17.54
N ILE A 144 3.74 4.40 -18.21
CA ILE A 144 2.99 5.55 -17.70
C ILE A 144 1.53 5.17 -17.78
N LEU A 145 0.91 5.00 -16.61
CA LEU A 145 -0.52 4.72 -16.54
C LEU A 145 -1.26 6.07 -16.60
N LYS A 146 -2.16 6.19 -17.58
CA LYS A 146 -2.99 7.36 -17.79
C LYS A 146 -4.46 6.96 -17.81
N PHE A 147 -5.29 7.79 -17.24
CA PHE A 147 -6.73 7.61 -17.22
C PHE A 147 -7.35 8.72 -18.08
N SER A 148 -8.21 8.33 -19.03
CA SER A 148 -8.67 9.20 -20.14
C SER A 148 -9.38 10.48 -19.71
N ASP A 149 -9.92 10.49 -18.51
CA ASP A 149 -10.68 11.58 -17.90
C ASP A 149 -9.90 12.33 -16.79
N SER A 150 -8.57 12.11 -16.72
CA SER A 150 -7.71 12.71 -15.68
C SER A 150 -6.37 13.18 -16.24
N GLU A 151 -5.83 14.24 -15.66
CA GLU A 151 -4.45 14.67 -15.89
C GLU A 151 -3.43 13.88 -15.03
N LEU A 152 -3.89 12.87 -14.29
CA LEU A 152 -3.03 12.05 -13.47
C LEU A 152 -2.12 11.16 -14.33
N GLU A 153 -0.84 11.16 -14.01
CA GLU A 153 0.14 10.20 -14.50
C GLU A 153 0.68 9.38 -13.33
N ILE A 154 0.63 8.04 -13.47
CA ILE A 154 1.21 7.12 -12.48
C ILE A 154 2.39 6.40 -13.13
N ARG A 155 3.55 6.45 -12.50
CA ARG A 155 4.78 5.83 -12.99
C ARG A 155 5.26 4.78 -11.99
N PRO A 156 5.09 3.47 -12.29
CA PRO A 156 5.75 2.41 -11.55
C PRO A 156 7.26 2.42 -11.82
N PHE A 157 8.03 2.14 -10.78
CA PHE A 157 9.49 1.99 -10.87
C PHE A 157 9.97 0.83 -10.01
N SER A 158 10.95 0.10 -10.48
CA SER A 158 11.46 -1.09 -9.80
C SER A 158 12.19 -0.73 -8.51
N VAL A 159 11.93 -1.51 -7.47
CA VAL A 159 12.67 -1.47 -6.19
C VAL A 159 13.15 -2.88 -5.83
N MET A 160 13.94 -3.03 -4.77
CA MET A 160 14.56 -4.30 -4.41
C MET A 160 14.00 -4.86 -3.11
N HIS A 161 13.24 -5.94 -3.21
CA HIS A 161 12.65 -6.63 -2.06
C HIS A 161 12.80 -8.16 -2.17
N SER A 162 13.97 -8.62 -2.59
CA SER A 162 14.24 -10.04 -2.84
C SER A 162 13.97 -10.92 -1.61
N PRO A 163 13.32 -12.09 -1.78
CA PRO A 163 12.97 -12.74 -3.03
C PRO A 163 11.59 -12.37 -3.62
N ALA A 164 10.84 -11.45 -3.01
CA ALA A 164 9.53 -11.01 -3.48
C ALA A 164 9.67 -10.02 -4.65
N GLU A 165 10.02 -10.56 -5.82
CA GLU A 165 10.24 -9.77 -7.03
C GLU A 165 9.40 -10.28 -8.20
N PRO A 166 8.98 -9.36 -9.11
CA PRO A 166 9.29 -7.93 -9.11
C PRO A 166 8.50 -7.13 -8.06
N SER A 167 9.16 -6.13 -7.45
CA SER A 167 8.57 -5.17 -6.51
C SER A 167 8.70 -3.75 -7.06
N PHE A 168 7.72 -2.91 -6.78
CA PHE A 168 7.61 -1.58 -7.37
C PHE A 168 7.28 -0.51 -6.33
N GLY A 169 7.90 0.66 -6.54
CA GLY A 169 7.36 1.92 -6.04
C GLY A 169 6.49 2.59 -7.10
N LEU A 170 5.72 3.59 -6.70
CA LEU A 170 4.78 4.30 -7.56
C LEU A 170 4.95 5.81 -7.40
N ARG A 171 5.08 6.55 -8.50
CA ARG A 171 5.02 8.01 -8.50
C ARG A 171 3.73 8.48 -9.14
N PHE A 172 3.03 9.38 -8.45
CA PHE A 172 1.81 10.05 -8.87
C PHE A 172 2.12 11.52 -9.15
N ASP A 173 1.84 11.98 -10.35
CA ASP A 173 1.94 13.38 -10.74
C ASP A 173 0.57 13.90 -11.19
N TYR A 174 0.07 14.97 -10.55
CA TYR A 174 -1.23 15.58 -10.85
C TYR A 174 -1.17 17.09 -10.65
N LYS A 175 -1.40 17.85 -11.73
CA LYS A 175 -1.48 19.33 -11.70
C LYS A 175 -0.32 19.99 -10.95
N GLY A 176 0.90 19.55 -11.20
CA GLY A 176 2.11 20.11 -10.60
C GLY A 176 2.37 19.67 -9.15
N ARG A 177 1.58 18.74 -8.62
CA ARG A 177 1.81 18.07 -7.34
C ARG A 177 2.29 16.65 -7.56
N SER A 178 3.05 16.13 -6.61
CA SER A 178 3.57 14.77 -6.69
C SER A 178 3.62 14.05 -5.35
N VAL A 179 3.18 12.78 -5.38
CA VAL A 179 3.30 11.83 -4.28
C VAL A 179 4.07 10.61 -4.77
N VAL A 180 5.00 10.12 -3.98
CA VAL A 180 5.76 8.90 -4.26
C VAL A 180 5.57 7.91 -3.13
N ILE A 181 5.31 6.64 -3.47
CA ILE A 181 5.19 5.51 -2.56
C ILE A 181 6.34 4.57 -2.88
N SER A 182 7.15 4.19 -1.89
CA SER A 182 8.33 3.35 -2.11
C SER A 182 7.98 1.90 -2.47
N GLY A 183 6.83 1.37 -1.98
CA GLY A 183 6.68 -0.07 -1.81
C GLY A 183 7.71 -0.60 -0.80
N ASP A 184 7.80 -1.92 -0.62
CA ASP A 184 8.81 -2.52 0.25
C ASP A 184 10.15 -2.63 -0.46
N THR A 185 11.23 -2.23 0.20
CA THR A 185 12.54 -2.15 -0.44
C THR A 185 13.68 -1.98 0.55
N ILE A 186 14.86 -2.51 0.23
CA ILE A 186 16.09 -1.98 0.80
C ILE A 186 16.35 -0.56 0.28
N PRO A 187 17.27 0.24 0.88
CA PRO A 187 17.62 1.56 0.36
C PRO A 187 17.92 1.54 -1.14
N SER A 188 17.18 2.31 -1.93
CA SER A 188 17.19 2.23 -3.39
C SER A 188 17.45 3.58 -4.06
N ASP A 189 18.42 3.62 -5.00
CA ASP A 189 18.65 4.79 -5.82
C ASP A 189 17.51 5.10 -6.80
N ASN A 190 16.69 4.09 -7.16
CA ASN A 190 15.47 4.32 -7.92
C ASN A 190 14.44 5.13 -7.12
N VAL A 191 14.29 4.86 -5.81
CA VAL A 191 13.43 5.70 -4.96
C VAL A 191 13.94 7.14 -4.97
N VAL A 192 15.25 7.38 -4.80
CA VAL A 192 15.83 8.73 -4.88
C VAL A 192 15.50 9.39 -6.22
N LYS A 193 15.71 8.68 -7.34
CA LYS A 193 15.45 9.16 -8.70
C LYS A 193 13.99 9.54 -8.91
N PHE A 194 13.07 8.64 -8.57
CA PHE A 194 11.64 8.85 -8.81
C PHE A 194 10.99 9.78 -7.78
N ALA A 195 11.54 9.91 -6.58
CA ALA A 195 11.10 10.87 -5.58
C ALA A 195 11.72 12.27 -5.76
N SER A 196 12.60 12.47 -6.74
CA SER A 196 13.26 13.77 -6.95
C SER A 196 12.23 14.92 -7.02
N ASN A 197 12.40 15.91 -6.11
CA ASN A 197 11.55 17.09 -5.92
C ASN A 197 10.06 16.77 -5.70
N ALA A 198 9.72 15.60 -5.17
CA ALA A 198 8.34 15.27 -4.85
C ALA A 198 7.82 16.10 -3.67
N ASP A 199 6.51 16.39 -3.67
CA ASP A 199 5.87 17.05 -2.53
C ASP A 199 5.84 16.11 -1.32
N VAL A 200 5.52 14.82 -1.52
CA VAL A 200 5.48 13.81 -0.46
C VAL A 200 6.16 12.52 -0.91
N LEU A 201 7.00 11.97 -0.04
CA LEU A 201 7.50 10.61 -0.13
C LEU A 201 6.91 9.79 1.01
N ILE A 202 6.10 8.78 0.68
CA ILE A 202 5.61 7.75 1.60
C ILE A 202 6.56 6.57 1.48
N HIS A 203 7.38 6.32 2.50
CA HIS A 203 8.43 5.30 2.47
C HIS A 203 8.20 4.26 3.56
N GLU A 204 8.39 2.98 3.23
CA GLU A 204 8.41 1.93 4.22
C GLU A 204 9.50 2.17 5.26
N ALA A 205 9.30 1.69 6.48
CA ALA A 205 10.31 1.86 7.53
C ALA A 205 10.34 0.73 8.55
N GLN A 206 11.54 0.18 8.79
CA GLN A 206 11.79 -0.84 9.79
C GLN A 206 12.79 -0.38 10.84
N SER A 207 12.41 -0.39 12.11
CA SER A 207 13.32 -0.12 13.21
C SER A 207 14.11 -1.39 13.58
N ASN A 208 15.32 -1.52 13.06
CA ASN A 208 16.22 -2.63 13.41
C ASN A 208 16.47 -2.76 14.92
N TYR A 209 16.45 -1.63 15.66
CA TYR A 209 16.58 -1.66 17.12
C TYR A 209 15.39 -2.38 17.80
N LEU A 210 14.16 -2.06 17.40
CA LEU A 210 12.97 -2.72 17.95
C LEU A 210 12.86 -4.17 17.51
N VAL A 211 13.26 -4.47 16.26
CA VAL A 211 13.36 -5.84 15.74
C VAL A 211 14.35 -6.67 16.55
N ASP A 212 15.54 -6.11 16.88
CA ASP A 212 16.53 -6.79 17.70
C ASP A 212 16.01 -7.08 19.11
N LEU A 213 15.28 -6.14 19.72
CA LEU A 213 14.65 -6.37 21.04
C LEU A 213 13.62 -7.51 20.99
N ALA A 214 12.79 -7.55 19.94
CA ALA A 214 11.80 -8.62 19.73
C ALA A 214 12.51 -9.98 19.49
N ARG A 215 13.54 -9.99 18.65
CA ARG A 215 14.36 -11.19 18.41
C ARG A 215 14.95 -11.74 19.72
N ASP A 216 15.62 -10.89 20.49
CA ASP A 216 16.30 -11.30 21.73
C ASP A 216 15.31 -11.86 22.77
N GLU A 217 14.07 -11.35 22.80
CA GLU A 217 13.02 -11.91 23.64
C GLU A 217 12.52 -13.27 23.15
N LEU A 218 12.34 -13.43 21.83
CA LEU A 218 11.97 -14.70 21.21
C LEU A 218 13.06 -15.76 21.41
N GLU A 219 14.34 -15.40 21.28
CA GLU A 219 15.47 -16.31 21.52
C GLU A 219 15.55 -16.79 22.97
N ARG A 220 15.32 -15.88 23.95
CA ARG A 220 15.25 -16.27 25.38
C ARG A 220 14.15 -17.28 25.67
N ASN A 221 13.08 -17.27 24.89
CA ASN A 221 11.95 -18.19 24.99
C ASN A 221 12.06 -19.37 24.01
N GLU A 222 13.24 -19.61 23.43
CA GLU A 222 13.50 -20.67 22.43
C GLU A 222 12.47 -20.71 21.28
N ASN A 223 11.96 -19.53 20.89
CA ASN A 223 10.94 -19.40 19.86
C ASN A 223 11.60 -19.26 18.47
N PHE A 224 11.26 -20.17 17.56
CA PHE A 224 11.81 -20.19 16.20
C PHE A 224 11.51 -18.94 15.38
N LEU A 225 10.50 -18.14 15.75
CA LEU A 225 10.18 -16.87 15.10
C LEU A 225 11.30 -15.83 15.23
N SER A 226 12.27 -16.02 16.12
CA SER A 226 13.49 -15.20 16.20
C SER A 226 14.25 -15.15 14.88
N LYS A 227 14.19 -16.24 14.08
CA LYS A 227 14.77 -16.25 12.73
C LYS A 227 14.11 -15.25 11.81
N ILE A 228 12.79 -15.11 11.84
CA ILE A 228 12.07 -14.11 11.04
C ILE A 228 12.57 -12.70 11.37
N MET A 229 12.73 -12.39 12.68
CA MET A 229 13.26 -11.09 13.13
C MET A 229 14.69 -10.82 12.62
N THR A 230 15.46 -11.85 12.37
CA THR A 230 16.80 -11.73 11.77
C THR A 230 16.71 -11.47 10.28
N ASP A 231 15.87 -12.23 9.57
CA ASP A 231 15.77 -12.20 8.12
C ASP A 231 15.20 -10.86 7.60
N ILE A 232 14.15 -10.32 8.24
CA ILE A 232 13.48 -9.07 7.81
C ILE A 232 14.42 -7.86 7.74
N LYS A 233 15.54 -7.88 8.48
CA LYS A 233 16.53 -6.81 8.45
C LYS A 233 17.32 -6.73 7.14
N THR A 234 17.19 -7.71 6.27
CA THR A 234 17.95 -7.81 5.03
C THR A 234 17.22 -7.26 3.80
N TYR A 235 15.92 -6.99 3.93
CA TYR A 235 15.09 -6.60 2.78
C TYR A 235 14.14 -5.41 3.05
N HIS A 236 14.39 -4.67 4.14
CA HIS A 236 13.66 -3.43 4.47
C HIS A 236 14.60 -2.24 4.71
N THR A 237 14.04 -1.04 4.70
CA THR A 237 14.75 0.22 4.89
C THR A 237 14.61 0.73 6.33
N THR A 238 15.72 1.20 6.93
CA THR A 238 15.62 1.84 8.25
C THR A 238 15.04 3.25 8.16
N PRO A 239 14.37 3.77 9.25
CA PRO A 239 13.88 5.15 9.26
C PRO A 239 14.97 6.17 8.90
N LYS A 240 16.20 5.95 9.36
CA LYS A 240 17.35 6.82 9.07
C LYS A 240 17.76 6.78 7.59
N ASP A 241 17.67 5.61 6.95
CA ASP A 241 17.98 5.49 5.53
C ASP A 241 16.85 6.07 4.67
N ALA A 242 15.57 5.93 5.08
CA ALA A 242 14.44 6.63 4.46
C ALA A 242 14.63 8.16 4.52
N ALA A 243 15.08 8.70 5.67
CA ALA A 243 15.42 10.12 5.80
C ALA A 243 16.59 10.55 4.89
N ARG A 244 17.60 9.69 4.69
CA ARG A 244 18.70 9.97 3.73
C ARG A 244 18.20 9.98 2.28
N ILE A 245 17.30 9.06 1.94
CA ILE A 245 16.66 9.01 0.62
C ILE A 245 15.85 10.29 0.40
N ALA A 246 14.99 10.68 1.37
CA ALA A 246 14.20 11.90 1.32
C ALA A 246 15.07 13.15 1.10
N LYS A 247 16.16 13.26 1.85
CA LYS A 247 17.13 14.36 1.69
C LYS A 247 17.80 14.37 0.33
N LYS A 248 18.29 13.23 -0.17
CA LYS A 248 18.91 13.12 -1.49
C LYS A 248 17.94 13.45 -2.63
N ALA A 249 16.68 13.08 -2.47
CA ALA A 249 15.63 13.32 -3.45
C ALA A 249 15.04 14.74 -3.36
N GLU A 250 15.43 15.54 -2.35
CA GLU A 250 14.90 16.88 -2.11
C GLU A 250 13.38 16.92 -2.01
N VAL A 251 12.79 15.89 -1.33
CA VAL A 251 11.33 15.88 -1.09
C VAL A 251 10.95 16.93 -0.07
N LYS A 252 9.72 17.42 -0.13
CA LYS A 252 9.24 18.42 0.85
C LYS A 252 8.82 17.78 2.15
N HIS A 253 8.20 16.59 2.12
CA HIS A 253 7.75 15.88 3.31
C HIS A 253 7.96 14.37 3.18
N LEU A 254 8.40 13.72 4.27
CA LEU A 254 8.56 12.26 4.39
C LEU A 254 7.51 11.70 5.31
N ILE A 255 6.77 10.69 4.86
CA ILE A 255 5.87 9.88 5.70
C ILE A 255 6.48 8.48 5.83
N LEU A 256 6.75 8.04 7.06
CA LEU A 256 7.16 6.67 7.33
C LEU A 256 5.92 5.79 7.43
N ASN A 257 5.82 4.78 6.57
CA ASN A 257 4.69 3.85 6.46
C ASN A 257 5.17 2.40 6.53
N HIS A 258 4.27 1.42 6.40
CA HIS A 258 4.61 -0.01 6.50
C HIS A 258 5.54 -0.29 7.69
N LEU A 259 5.10 0.17 8.86
CA LEU A 259 5.95 0.27 10.06
C LEU A 259 6.27 -1.09 10.66
N SER A 260 7.55 -1.42 10.75
CA SER A 260 8.03 -2.71 11.23
C SER A 260 9.06 -2.56 12.39
N PRO A 261 8.74 -3.06 13.61
CA PRO A 261 7.39 -3.25 14.13
C PRO A 261 6.67 -1.90 14.33
N SER A 262 5.34 -1.93 14.37
CA SER A 262 4.54 -0.70 14.61
C SER A 262 4.92 -0.04 15.92
N PRO A 263 5.26 1.26 15.91
CA PRO A 263 5.64 1.97 17.12
C PRO A 263 4.41 2.52 17.85
N ASP A 264 3.64 1.66 18.51
CA ASP A 264 2.46 2.07 19.25
C ASP A 264 2.88 2.77 20.57
N GLY A 265 2.28 3.94 20.80
CA GLY A 265 2.57 4.78 21.96
C GLY A 265 3.83 5.65 21.85
N TYR A 266 3.91 6.65 22.72
CA TYR A 266 4.94 7.70 22.66
C TYR A 266 6.38 7.19 22.75
N VAL A 267 6.65 6.22 23.64
CA VAL A 267 8.01 5.71 23.88
C VAL A 267 8.50 4.94 22.65
N ALA A 268 7.66 4.06 22.09
CA ALA A 268 7.99 3.31 20.89
C ALA A 268 8.25 4.23 19.68
N LYS A 269 7.39 5.25 19.47
CA LYS A 269 7.60 6.27 18.43
C LYS A 269 8.95 6.98 18.57
N LYS A 270 9.36 7.33 19.81
CA LYS A 270 10.66 7.97 20.06
C LYS A 270 11.85 7.08 19.72
N PHE A 271 11.77 5.78 20.00
CA PHE A 271 12.83 4.84 19.63
C PHE A 271 12.84 4.58 18.11
N PHE A 272 11.67 4.46 17.51
CA PHE A 272 11.51 4.24 16.07
C PHE A 272 12.12 5.39 15.24
N SER A 273 11.86 6.64 15.66
CA SER A 273 12.31 7.84 14.95
C SER A 273 13.68 8.37 15.39
N ARG A 274 14.43 7.59 16.17
CA ARG A 274 15.71 8.06 16.72
C ARG A 274 16.71 8.45 15.62
N GLY A 275 17.16 9.70 15.64
CA GLY A 275 18.17 10.24 14.72
C GLY A 275 17.62 10.67 13.35
N LEU A 276 16.29 10.71 13.16
CA LEU A 276 15.72 11.24 11.92
C LEU A 276 16.00 12.74 11.78
N ASN A 277 15.70 13.54 12.79
CA ASN A 277 15.88 15.01 12.77
C ASN A 277 17.31 15.45 12.44
N ASP A 278 18.30 14.61 12.76
CA ASP A 278 19.70 14.88 12.39
C ASP A 278 19.94 14.80 10.88
N THR A 279 19.02 14.19 10.14
CA THR A 279 19.14 13.90 8.71
C THR A 279 18.13 14.66 7.87
N PHE A 280 16.86 14.64 8.28
CA PHE A 280 15.74 15.26 7.58
C PHE A 280 14.70 15.71 8.62
N GLU A 281 14.21 16.96 8.55
CA GLU A 281 13.40 17.56 9.61
C GLU A 281 11.89 17.44 9.37
N ASP A 282 11.46 17.45 8.09
CA ASP A 282 10.03 17.48 7.73
C ASP A 282 9.49 16.08 7.46
N TRP A 283 9.16 15.36 8.55
CA TRP A 283 8.68 13.99 8.48
C TRP A 283 7.56 13.70 9.50
N THR A 284 6.78 12.67 9.21
CA THR A 284 5.78 12.09 10.13
C THR A 284 5.85 10.56 10.13
N ILE A 285 5.41 9.93 11.23
CA ILE A 285 5.09 8.51 11.28
C ILE A 285 3.61 8.38 10.88
N ALA A 286 3.33 7.52 9.90
CA ALA A 286 1.96 7.26 9.46
C ALA A 286 1.09 6.75 10.62
N GLU A 287 -0.15 7.16 10.60
CA GLU A 287 -1.24 6.62 11.40
C GLU A 287 -2.40 6.32 10.46
N ASP A 288 -3.25 5.36 10.81
CA ASP A 288 -4.45 5.06 10.06
C ASP A 288 -5.46 6.19 10.28
N SER A 289 -5.64 7.05 9.28
CA SER A 289 -6.43 8.29 9.39
C SER A 289 -7.09 8.68 8.09
#